data_e1f2da9ad42ccb263151ec658f9bc80a
#
_entry.id   e1f2da9ad42ccb263151ec658f9bc80a
#
_cell.length_a   1.000
_cell.length_b   1.000
_cell.length_c   1.000
_cell.angle_alpha   90.00
_cell.angle_beta   90.00
_cell.angle_gamma   90.00
#
_symmetry.space_group_name_H-M   'P 1'
#
loop_
_entity.id
_entity.type
_entity.pdbx_description
1 polymer ?
#
loop_
_entity_poly.entity_id
_entity_poly.type
_entity_poly.pdbx_seq_one_letter_code
_entity_poly.pdbx_strand_id
1 'polypeptide(L)'
;MSLTIRLTGTGGAQLVPVFGCDCAACRRARREESHRRRPCSGVVTFNSAVTLLDAGRPDLMEHHPAGSFQQLLLTHYHLDHVQGLFPLRWGVGTSIPVYGPPDDAGCDDLLKHPGLLDFSHTVTPFVVFDLQGLRVTPLPLNHSKLTFGYLLESAHSRVAWLSDTAGLPDKTLKFLLNNRPQAMIIDCSHEPRAQTPRNHNDLNTVRHLNQVISCPRVILTHISHLLDVWMMDNPLPTGFEAGYDGMEIVLD
;
A
#
# COMPACT_ATOMS: atom_id res chain seq x y z
N MET A 1 18.59 -14.33 1.44
CA MET A 1 17.51 -13.96 2.36
C MET A 1 16.42 -13.33 1.51
N SER A 2 15.24 -13.93 1.46
CA SER A 2 14.15 -13.46 0.60
C SER A 2 13.40 -12.29 1.25
N LEU A 3 13.03 -11.30 0.45
CA LEU A 3 12.09 -10.24 0.80
C LEU A 3 10.71 -10.69 0.34
N THR A 4 9.78 -10.85 1.26
CA THR A 4 8.41 -11.23 0.93
C THR A 4 7.45 -10.10 1.26
N ILE A 5 6.55 -9.78 0.33
CA ILE A 5 5.44 -8.85 0.54
C ILE A 5 4.14 -9.60 0.28
N ARG A 6 3.26 -9.65 1.29
CA ARG A 6 1.91 -10.17 1.13
C ARG A 6 0.92 -9.02 1.16
N LEU A 7 0.11 -8.89 0.10
CA LEU A 7 -0.98 -7.93 0.04
C LEU A 7 -2.12 -8.40 0.93
N THR A 8 -2.48 -7.65 1.96
CA THR A 8 -3.57 -7.99 2.88
C THR A 8 -4.87 -7.27 2.54
N GLY A 9 -4.77 -6.24 1.72
CA GLY A 9 -5.87 -5.52 1.11
C GLY A 9 -5.43 -4.82 -0.17
N THR A 10 -6.29 -4.82 -1.18
CA THR A 10 -5.98 -4.32 -2.53
C THR A 10 -7.02 -3.35 -3.08
N GLY A 11 -8.02 -2.97 -2.26
CA GLY A 11 -9.03 -1.96 -2.57
C GLY A 11 -8.74 -0.61 -1.94
N GLY A 12 -9.51 0.39 -2.32
CA GLY A 12 -9.52 1.71 -1.68
C GLY A 12 -10.57 1.83 -0.57
N ALA A 13 -10.84 3.04 -0.12
CA ALA A 13 -11.81 3.36 0.95
C ALA A 13 -13.22 2.81 0.70
N GLN A 14 -13.63 2.67 -0.55
CA GLN A 14 -14.96 2.14 -0.91
C GLN A 14 -15.08 0.63 -0.75
N LEU A 15 -13.96 -0.10 -0.66
CA LEU A 15 -13.91 -1.56 -0.66
C LEU A 15 -14.48 -2.19 -1.96
N VAL A 16 -14.40 -3.51 -2.07
CA VAL A 16 -15.18 -4.31 -3.02
C VAL A 16 -15.69 -5.54 -2.27
N PRO A 17 -17.02 -5.74 -2.14
CA PRO A 17 -18.12 -5.01 -2.80
C PRO A 17 -18.42 -3.66 -2.15
N VAL A 18 -18.77 -2.68 -2.96
CA VAL A 18 -19.26 -1.36 -2.52
C VAL A 18 -20.67 -1.48 -1.95
N PHE A 19 -20.95 -0.78 -0.86
CA PHE A 19 -22.29 -0.76 -0.27
C PHE A 19 -23.34 -0.24 -1.27
N GLY A 20 -24.42 -0.99 -1.44
CA GLY A 20 -25.52 -0.65 -2.35
C GLY A 20 -25.23 -0.81 -3.85
N CYS A 21 -23.98 -1.11 -4.25
CA CYS A 21 -23.62 -1.29 -5.66
C CYS A 21 -23.94 -2.71 -6.17
N ASP A 22 -24.59 -2.81 -7.34
CA ASP A 22 -24.94 -4.09 -7.96
C ASP A 22 -24.25 -4.33 -9.33
N CYS A 23 -23.08 -3.73 -9.55
CA CYS A 23 -22.25 -4.03 -10.72
C CYS A 23 -21.70 -5.48 -10.70
N ALA A 24 -21.21 -5.94 -11.84
CA ALA A 24 -20.73 -7.32 -11.99
C ALA A 24 -19.64 -7.69 -10.97
N ALA A 25 -18.67 -6.80 -10.73
CA ALA A 25 -17.60 -7.02 -9.74
C ALA A 25 -18.16 -7.11 -8.31
N CYS A 26 -19.05 -6.20 -7.91
CA CYS A 26 -19.65 -6.21 -6.57
C CYS A 26 -20.54 -7.45 -6.34
N ARG A 27 -21.31 -7.89 -7.35
CA ARG A 27 -22.07 -9.15 -7.27
C ARG A 27 -21.13 -10.35 -7.12
N ARG A 28 -20.03 -10.42 -7.90
CA ARG A 28 -19.04 -11.48 -7.79
C ARG A 28 -18.40 -11.51 -6.40
N ALA A 29 -17.94 -10.37 -5.89
CA ALA A 29 -17.31 -10.27 -4.59
C ALA A 29 -18.22 -10.60 -3.39
N ARG A 30 -19.55 -10.49 -3.54
CA ARG A 30 -20.50 -10.97 -2.52
C ARG A 30 -20.61 -12.49 -2.48
N ARG A 31 -20.46 -13.17 -3.62
CA ARG A 31 -20.54 -14.63 -3.73
C ARG A 31 -19.23 -15.33 -3.45
N GLU A 32 -18.11 -14.70 -3.82
CA GLU A 32 -16.78 -15.29 -3.81
C GLU A 32 -15.82 -14.38 -3.05
N GLU A 33 -15.33 -14.85 -1.89
CA GLU A 33 -14.47 -14.06 -1.02
C GLU A 33 -13.13 -13.68 -1.70
N SER A 34 -12.60 -14.52 -2.57
CA SER A 34 -11.37 -14.26 -3.34
C SER A 34 -11.44 -13.02 -4.24
N HIS A 35 -12.64 -12.51 -4.52
CA HIS A 35 -12.86 -11.29 -5.28
C HIS A 35 -13.18 -10.05 -4.43
N ARG A 36 -13.16 -10.20 -3.11
CA ARG A 36 -13.26 -9.04 -2.21
C ARG A 36 -11.95 -8.28 -2.21
N ARG A 37 -12.06 -6.97 -2.01
CA ARG A 37 -10.91 -6.08 -1.83
C ARG A 37 -11.08 -5.29 -0.55
N ARG A 38 -10.22 -5.55 0.40
CA ARG A 38 -10.12 -4.81 1.66
C ARG A 38 -9.25 -3.57 1.46
N PRO A 39 -9.21 -2.64 2.43
CA PRO A 39 -8.39 -1.43 2.31
C PRO A 39 -6.92 -1.77 2.03
N CYS A 40 -6.29 -0.97 1.17
CA CYS A 40 -4.92 -1.17 0.71
C CYS A 40 -3.96 -1.32 1.89
N SER A 41 -3.32 -2.47 1.98
CA SER A 41 -2.40 -2.80 3.07
C SER A 41 -1.55 -4.02 2.72
N GLY A 42 -0.44 -4.19 3.42
CA GLY A 42 0.46 -5.32 3.20
C GLY A 42 1.22 -5.75 4.45
N VAL A 43 1.88 -6.88 4.33
CA VAL A 43 2.84 -7.40 5.30
C VAL A 43 4.17 -7.60 4.60
N VAL A 44 5.21 -6.98 5.12
CA VAL A 44 6.59 -7.16 4.67
C VAL A 44 7.28 -8.11 5.65
N THR A 45 7.85 -9.19 5.14
CA THR A 45 8.67 -10.12 5.92
C THR A 45 10.10 -10.13 5.39
N PHE A 46 11.04 -9.85 6.28
CA PHE A 46 12.47 -9.89 5.99
C PHE A 46 13.25 -10.33 7.23
N ASN A 47 14.17 -11.30 7.10
CA ASN A 47 14.96 -11.84 8.23
C ASN A 47 14.12 -12.25 9.45
N SER A 48 12.96 -12.86 9.24
CA SER A 48 11.97 -13.19 10.27
C SER A 48 11.30 -11.98 10.94
N ALA A 49 11.68 -10.77 10.61
CA ALA A 49 10.98 -9.57 11.03
C ALA A 49 9.74 -9.33 10.17
N VAL A 50 8.64 -8.98 10.83
CA VAL A 50 7.36 -8.70 10.19
C VAL A 50 7.01 -7.23 10.42
N THR A 51 6.83 -6.50 9.32
CA THR A 51 6.39 -5.10 9.30
C THR A 51 5.03 -5.00 8.64
N LEU A 52 4.05 -4.40 9.28
CA LEU A 52 2.78 -4.08 8.64
C LEU A 52 2.95 -2.83 7.78
N LEU A 53 2.48 -2.85 6.56
CA LEU A 53 2.44 -1.75 5.61
C LEU A 53 1.00 -1.26 5.50
N ASP A 54 0.72 -0.12 6.11
CA ASP A 54 -0.61 0.39 6.44
C ASP A 54 -1.44 -0.56 7.33
N ALA A 55 -2.51 -0.06 7.88
CA ALA A 55 -3.38 -0.75 8.82
C ALA A 55 -4.85 -0.42 8.57
N GLY A 56 -5.24 -0.42 7.30
CA GLY A 56 -6.60 -0.06 6.87
C GLY A 56 -7.66 -1.12 7.17
N ARG A 57 -7.28 -2.33 7.55
CA ARG A 57 -8.22 -3.41 7.86
C ARG A 57 -8.86 -3.24 9.24
N PRO A 58 -10.19 -3.16 9.37
CA PRO A 58 -10.83 -3.07 10.68
C PRO A 58 -10.69 -4.37 11.51
N ASP A 59 -10.50 -5.51 10.85
CA ASP A 59 -10.26 -6.84 11.43
C ASP A 59 -8.76 -7.16 11.63
N LEU A 60 -7.91 -6.12 11.74
CA LEU A 60 -6.44 -6.26 11.83
C LEU A 60 -6.01 -7.23 12.93
N MET A 61 -6.59 -7.12 14.13
CA MET A 61 -6.20 -7.93 15.28
C MET A 61 -6.61 -9.41 15.17
N GLU A 62 -7.60 -9.74 14.33
CA GLU A 62 -8.00 -11.12 14.07
C GLU A 62 -6.94 -11.86 13.24
N HIS A 63 -6.21 -11.13 12.41
CA HIS A 63 -5.15 -11.65 11.52
C HIS A 63 -3.75 -11.49 12.09
N HIS A 64 -3.58 -10.58 13.04
CA HIS A 64 -2.28 -10.25 13.64
C HIS A 64 -2.36 -10.31 15.17
N PRO A 65 -2.20 -11.50 15.78
CA PRO A 65 -2.16 -11.63 17.23
C PRO A 65 -0.96 -10.89 17.82
N ALA A 66 -1.02 -10.57 19.11
CA ALA A 66 0.04 -9.85 19.80
C ALA A 66 1.42 -10.54 19.61
N GLY A 67 2.42 -9.74 19.23
CA GLY A 67 3.78 -10.20 18.96
C GLY A 67 4.01 -10.78 17.55
N SER A 68 2.99 -10.88 16.69
CA SER A 68 3.16 -11.40 15.33
C SER A 68 3.82 -10.42 14.35
N PHE A 69 3.98 -9.18 14.74
CA PHE A 69 4.71 -8.15 13.99
C PHE A 69 5.46 -7.21 14.95
N GLN A 70 6.49 -6.54 14.47
CA GLN A 70 7.38 -5.73 15.30
C GLN A 70 7.14 -4.23 15.14
N GLN A 71 6.70 -3.78 13.98
CA GLN A 71 6.49 -2.37 13.67
C GLN A 71 5.47 -2.16 12.56
N LEU A 72 5.05 -0.90 12.39
CA LEU A 72 4.20 -0.45 11.30
C LEU A 72 4.95 0.58 10.44
N LEU A 73 4.66 0.57 9.15
CA LEU A 73 5.11 1.53 8.16
C LEU A 73 3.87 2.14 7.50
N LEU A 74 3.55 3.40 7.82
CA LEU A 74 2.38 4.09 7.30
C LEU A 74 2.73 4.94 6.08
N THR A 75 1.89 4.84 5.05
CA THR A 75 1.97 5.73 3.89
C THR A 75 1.40 7.11 4.18
N HIS A 76 0.26 7.18 4.84
CA HIS A 76 -0.44 8.41 5.22
C HIS A 76 -1.60 8.13 6.20
N TYR A 77 -2.31 9.18 6.61
CA TYR A 77 -3.33 9.11 7.67
C TYR A 77 -4.78 9.20 7.16
N HIS A 78 -5.11 8.74 5.94
CA HIS A 78 -6.51 8.51 5.59
C HIS A 78 -7.08 7.32 6.36
N LEU A 79 -8.39 7.34 6.62
CA LEU A 79 -9.04 6.35 7.47
C LEU A 79 -8.83 4.91 6.98
N ASP A 80 -8.91 4.70 5.68
CA ASP A 80 -8.68 3.39 5.05
C ASP A 80 -7.23 2.90 5.10
N HIS A 81 -6.31 3.68 5.67
CA HIS A 81 -4.93 3.26 5.95
C HIS A 81 -4.62 3.12 7.46
N VAL A 82 -5.51 3.62 8.34
CA VAL A 82 -5.24 3.65 9.79
C VAL A 82 -6.36 3.08 10.66
N GLN A 83 -7.54 2.75 10.13
CA GLN A 83 -8.70 2.37 10.96
C GLN A 83 -8.46 1.13 11.83
N GLY A 84 -7.62 0.19 11.41
CA GLY A 84 -7.25 -0.98 12.21
C GLY A 84 -6.40 -0.65 13.44
N LEU A 85 -5.80 0.54 13.50
CA LEU A 85 -5.05 1.02 14.66
C LEU A 85 -5.95 1.45 15.82
N PHE A 86 -7.19 1.84 15.55
CA PHE A 86 -8.10 2.35 16.60
C PHE A 86 -8.36 1.34 17.71
N PRO A 87 -8.71 0.08 17.46
CA PRO A 87 -8.79 -0.91 18.52
C PRO A 87 -7.41 -1.33 19.05
N LEU A 88 -6.39 -1.41 18.19
CA LEU A 88 -5.04 -1.87 18.56
C LEU A 88 -4.40 -0.97 19.64
N ARG A 89 -4.62 0.34 19.60
CA ARG A 89 -4.08 1.27 20.59
C ARG A 89 -4.50 0.98 22.04
N TRP A 90 -5.63 0.29 22.25
CA TRP A 90 -6.12 -0.13 23.58
C TRP A 90 -5.55 -1.47 24.05
N GLY A 91 -4.65 -2.06 23.27
CA GLY A 91 -3.99 -3.32 23.63
C GLY A 91 -3.13 -3.19 24.88
N VAL A 92 -2.62 -4.32 25.35
CA VAL A 92 -1.65 -4.42 26.46
C VAL A 92 -0.38 -5.08 25.98
N GLY A 93 0.78 -4.60 26.43
CA GLY A 93 2.07 -5.16 26.04
C GLY A 93 3.12 -4.08 25.75
N THR A 94 4.07 -4.43 24.90
CA THR A 94 5.16 -3.54 24.49
C THR A 94 4.69 -2.51 23.47
N SER A 95 5.30 -1.33 23.50
CA SER A 95 5.08 -0.28 22.49
C SER A 95 5.40 -0.79 21.08
N ILE A 96 4.60 -0.38 20.11
CA ILE A 96 4.72 -0.73 18.70
C ILE A 96 5.18 0.51 17.93
N PRO A 97 6.41 0.54 17.41
CA PRO A 97 6.90 1.64 16.58
C PRO A 97 6.06 1.82 15.32
N VAL A 98 5.67 3.07 15.03
CA VAL A 98 4.94 3.47 13.83
C VAL A 98 5.77 4.46 13.05
N TYR A 99 6.35 4.00 11.96
CA TYR A 99 7.11 4.84 11.03
C TYR A 99 6.17 5.46 10.01
N GLY A 100 6.14 6.77 9.90
CA GLY A 100 5.21 7.44 8.98
C GLY A 100 5.56 8.88 8.68
N PRO A 101 4.79 9.53 7.78
CA PRO A 101 5.00 10.95 7.46
C PRO A 101 4.77 11.85 8.68
N PRO A 102 5.53 12.96 8.79
CA PRO A 102 5.36 13.96 9.84
C PRO A 102 4.13 14.84 9.58
N ASP A 103 2.94 14.25 9.71
CA ASP A 103 1.65 14.92 9.52
C ASP A 103 0.96 15.12 10.87
N ASP A 104 1.17 16.28 11.51
CA ASP A 104 0.60 16.63 12.82
C ASP A 104 -0.94 16.70 12.81
N ALA A 105 -1.54 16.92 11.64
CA ALA A 105 -2.98 16.93 11.44
C ALA A 105 -3.53 15.56 11.06
N GLY A 106 -2.67 14.56 10.92
CA GLY A 106 -2.91 13.28 10.25
C GLY A 106 -4.20 12.58 10.66
N CYS A 107 -4.22 11.97 11.83
CA CYS A 107 -5.41 11.39 12.44
C CYS A 107 -5.43 11.77 13.93
N ASP A 108 -6.07 12.89 14.24
CA ASP A 108 -6.04 13.59 15.52
C ASP A 108 -6.27 12.66 16.71
N ASP A 109 -7.31 11.82 16.64
CA ASP A 109 -7.66 10.92 17.75
C ASP A 109 -6.60 9.82 17.99
N LEU A 110 -5.93 9.35 16.96
CA LEU A 110 -4.80 8.41 17.11
C LEU A 110 -3.57 9.09 17.71
N LEU A 111 -3.26 10.31 17.28
CA LEU A 111 -2.08 11.03 17.76
C LEU A 111 -2.25 11.55 19.19
N LYS A 112 -3.46 11.94 19.59
CA LYS A 112 -3.77 12.37 20.97
C LYS A 112 -3.80 11.22 21.97
N HIS A 113 -4.24 10.05 21.54
CA HIS A 113 -4.42 8.88 22.40
C HIS A 113 -3.80 7.62 21.76
N PRO A 114 -2.47 7.59 21.59
CA PRO A 114 -1.79 6.54 20.81
C PRO A 114 -1.77 5.16 21.51
N GLY A 115 -1.88 5.11 22.84
CA GLY A 115 -1.83 3.86 23.59
C GLY A 115 -0.52 3.10 23.39
N LEU A 116 -0.59 1.89 22.83
CA LEU A 116 0.60 1.10 22.50
C LEU A 116 1.39 1.60 21.28
N LEU A 117 0.81 2.51 20.49
CA LEU A 117 1.42 2.95 19.24
C LEU A 117 2.40 4.10 19.51
N ASP A 118 3.63 3.96 19.03
CA ASP A 118 4.66 4.99 19.14
C ASP A 118 4.85 5.71 17.80
N PHE A 119 4.22 6.88 17.65
CA PHE A 119 4.32 7.74 16.48
C PHE A 119 5.53 8.68 16.46
N SER A 120 6.50 8.51 17.37
CA SER A 120 7.71 9.35 17.41
C SER A 120 8.67 9.10 16.24
N HIS A 121 8.47 8.00 15.49
CA HIS A 121 9.31 7.57 14.37
C HIS A 121 8.90 8.20 13.04
N THR A 122 8.98 9.53 12.95
CA THR A 122 8.72 10.23 11.68
C THR A 122 9.85 9.97 10.67
N VAL A 123 9.47 9.78 9.40
CA VAL A 123 10.42 9.50 8.32
C VAL A 123 10.66 10.73 7.45
N THR A 124 11.87 10.84 6.90
CA THR A 124 12.30 11.98 6.06
C THR A 124 12.38 11.56 4.60
N PRO A 125 11.81 12.33 3.66
CA PRO A 125 11.88 12.03 2.23
C PRO A 125 13.31 11.75 1.74
N PHE A 126 13.46 10.65 1.00
CA PHE A 126 14.73 10.20 0.40
C PHE A 126 15.86 9.88 1.39
N VAL A 127 15.61 9.91 2.69
CA VAL A 127 16.58 9.49 3.71
C VAL A 127 16.32 8.04 4.07
N VAL A 128 17.29 7.18 3.75
CA VAL A 128 17.20 5.74 4.04
C VAL A 128 17.30 5.49 5.54
N PHE A 129 16.46 4.59 6.03
CA PHE A 129 16.55 4.06 7.39
C PHE A 129 16.50 2.52 7.37
N ASP A 130 16.88 1.89 8.46
CA ASP A 130 16.94 0.43 8.58
C ASP A 130 15.75 -0.11 9.40
N LEU A 131 15.10 -1.13 8.89
CA LEU A 131 14.12 -1.95 9.60
C LEU A 131 14.64 -3.39 9.69
N GLN A 132 15.46 -3.66 10.71
CA GLN A 132 16.02 -4.98 11.00
C GLN A 132 16.75 -5.61 9.81
N GLY A 133 17.59 -4.79 9.13
CA GLY A 133 18.37 -5.17 7.96
C GLY A 133 17.69 -4.91 6.62
N LEU A 134 16.42 -4.55 6.60
CA LEU A 134 15.73 -4.06 5.41
C LEU A 134 15.94 -2.54 5.30
N ARG A 135 16.53 -2.08 4.22
CA ARG A 135 16.67 -0.64 3.93
C ARG A 135 15.37 -0.10 3.38
N VAL A 136 14.88 0.98 3.97
CA VAL A 136 13.63 1.62 3.58
C VAL A 136 13.87 3.07 3.21
N THR A 137 13.45 3.49 2.03
CA THR A 137 13.55 4.88 1.59
C THR A 137 12.15 5.45 1.36
N PRO A 138 11.74 6.50 2.11
CA PRO A 138 10.46 7.17 1.90
C PRO A 138 10.47 7.99 0.61
N LEU A 139 9.43 7.86 -0.20
CA LEU A 139 9.24 8.49 -1.50
C LEU A 139 8.00 9.36 -1.48
N PRO A 140 8.10 10.70 -1.56
CA PRO A 140 6.92 11.57 -1.65
C PRO A 140 6.01 11.18 -2.81
N LEU A 141 4.70 11.19 -2.56
CA LEU A 141 3.65 10.87 -3.53
C LEU A 141 2.69 12.05 -3.70
N ASN A 142 1.94 12.05 -4.81
CA ASN A 142 0.93 13.07 -5.12
C ASN A 142 -0.43 12.63 -4.61
N HIS A 143 -0.82 13.13 -3.44
CA HIS A 143 -2.11 12.80 -2.84
C HIS A 143 -2.67 13.98 -2.06
N SER A 144 -3.93 13.88 -1.58
CA SER A 144 -4.61 14.95 -0.82
C SER A 144 -4.10 15.13 0.61
N LYS A 145 -3.44 14.11 1.18
CA LYS A 145 -2.68 14.19 2.44
C LYS A 145 -1.18 14.06 2.17
N LEU A 146 -0.36 14.44 3.15
CA LEU A 146 1.07 14.15 3.11
C LEU A 146 1.26 12.63 3.04
N THR A 147 1.73 12.16 1.89
CA THR A 147 1.81 10.72 1.58
C THR A 147 3.20 10.34 1.12
N PHE A 148 3.71 9.23 1.66
CA PHE A 148 4.94 8.61 1.22
C PHE A 148 4.69 7.19 0.73
N GLY A 149 5.22 6.86 -0.44
CA GLY A 149 5.53 5.49 -0.80
C GLY A 149 6.87 5.08 -0.22
N TYR A 150 7.27 3.84 -0.46
CA TYR A 150 8.52 3.30 0.08
C TYR A 150 9.25 2.47 -0.96
N LEU A 151 10.58 2.69 -1.10
CA LEU A 151 11.44 1.71 -1.72
C LEU A 151 11.99 0.81 -0.62
N LEU A 152 11.68 -0.48 -0.71
CA LEU A 152 12.13 -1.54 0.20
C LEU A 152 13.28 -2.28 -0.46
N GLU A 153 14.45 -2.32 0.17
CA GLU A 153 15.66 -2.86 -0.42
C GLU A 153 16.31 -3.91 0.50
N SER A 154 16.48 -5.11 -0.03
CA SER A 154 17.41 -6.11 0.52
C SER A 154 18.79 -5.98 -0.17
N ALA A 155 19.71 -6.90 0.09
CA ALA A 155 21.01 -6.93 -0.59
C ALA A 155 20.88 -7.16 -2.11
N HIS A 156 19.81 -7.84 -2.57
CA HIS A 156 19.66 -8.28 -3.96
C HIS A 156 18.36 -7.81 -4.61
N SER A 157 17.40 -7.32 -3.83
CA SER A 157 16.04 -7.07 -4.31
C SER A 157 15.55 -5.69 -3.91
N ARG A 158 14.76 -5.07 -4.81
CA ARG A 158 14.09 -3.79 -4.59
C ARG A 158 12.62 -3.88 -4.97
N VAL A 159 11.75 -3.45 -4.07
CA VAL A 159 10.31 -3.32 -4.32
C VAL A 159 9.88 -1.89 -4.01
N ALA A 160 9.14 -1.28 -4.92
CA ALA A 160 8.50 0.00 -4.66
C ALA A 160 7.02 -0.20 -4.29
N TRP A 161 6.63 0.33 -3.13
CA TRP A 161 5.24 0.47 -2.70
C TRP A 161 4.81 1.91 -2.92
N LEU A 162 3.87 2.15 -3.85
CA LEU A 162 3.49 3.48 -4.33
C LEU A 162 1.96 3.67 -4.26
N SER A 163 1.43 3.78 -3.05
CA SER A 163 0.01 4.01 -2.76
C SER A 163 -0.14 4.97 -1.56
N ASP A 164 -0.99 6.02 -1.64
CA ASP A 164 -1.85 6.40 -2.76
C ASP A 164 -1.18 7.51 -3.60
N THR A 165 -1.47 7.55 -4.88
CA THR A 165 -0.84 8.58 -5.72
C THR A 165 -1.59 8.86 -7.04
N ALA A 166 -1.54 10.09 -7.50
CA ALA A 166 -1.88 10.49 -8.88
C ALA A 166 -0.59 10.87 -9.63
N GLY A 167 -0.13 10.01 -10.52
CA GLY A 167 1.21 10.13 -11.10
C GLY A 167 2.31 9.95 -10.06
N LEU A 168 3.49 10.47 -10.35
CA LEU A 168 4.60 10.54 -9.39
C LEU A 168 5.23 11.94 -9.44
N PRO A 169 5.64 12.50 -8.29
CA PRO A 169 6.47 13.71 -8.30
C PRO A 169 7.78 13.48 -9.07
N ASP A 170 8.28 14.49 -9.76
CA ASP A 170 9.51 14.41 -10.58
C ASP A 170 10.70 13.87 -9.79
N LYS A 171 10.85 14.27 -8.52
CA LYS A 171 11.94 13.80 -7.66
C LYS A 171 11.81 12.30 -7.37
N THR A 172 10.60 11.82 -7.11
CA THR A 172 10.33 10.39 -6.87
C THR A 172 10.55 9.58 -8.14
N LEU A 173 10.06 10.06 -9.29
CA LEU A 173 10.31 9.42 -10.58
C LEU A 173 11.81 9.32 -10.87
N LYS A 174 12.56 10.43 -10.72
CA LYS A 174 14.01 10.46 -10.90
C LYS A 174 14.74 9.51 -9.94
N PHE A 175 14.29 9.41 -8.70
CA PHE A 175 14.86 8.49 -7.72
C PHE A 175 14.67 7.03 -8.15
N LEU A 176 13.46 6.65 -8.60
CA LEU A 176 13.16 5.31 -9.08
C LEU A 176 13.91 4.95 -10.36
N LEU A 177 14.18 5.91 -11.25
CA LEU A 177 15.02 5.70 -12.43
C LEU A 177 16.46 5.31 -12.07
N ASN A 178 17.01 5.90 -11.01
CA ASN A 178 18.36 5.60 -10.52
C ASN A 178 18.40 4.33 -9.63
N ASN A 179 17.26 3.94 -9.05
CA ASN A 179 17.13 2.82 -8.11
C ASN A 179 15.99 1.88 -8.56
N ARG A 180 16.08 1.40 -9.80
CA ARG A 180 14.99 0.62 -10.43
C ARG A 180 14.55 -0.57 -9.59
N PRO A 181 13.26 -0.68 -9.26
CA PRO A 181 12.72 -1.83 -8.55
C PRO A 181 12.51 -3.03 -9.50
N GLN A 182 12.61 -4.24 -8.97
CA GLN A 182 12.22 -5.47 -9.67
C GLN A 182 10.70 -5.68 -9.65
N ALA A 183 10.02 -5.16 -8.63
CA ALA A 183 8.56 -5.14 -8.58
C ALA A 183 8.07 -3.76 -8.09
N MET A 184 6.96 -3.30 -8.65
CA MET A 184 6.30 -2.06 -8.28
C MET A 184 4.84 -2.36 -7.95
N ILE A 185 4.47 -2.14 -6.69
CA ILE A 185 3.08 -2.22 -6.22
C ILE A 185 2.57 -0.79 -6.23
N ILE A 186 1.61 -0.48 -7.11
CA ILE A 186 1.22 0.90 -7.39
C ILE A 186 -0.29 1.09 -7.40
N ASP A 187 -0.74 2.21 -6.84
CA ASP A 187 -2.12 2.68 -6.94
C ASP A 187 -2.60 2.69 -8.40
N CYS A 188 -3.70 2.00 -8.64
CA CYS A 188 -4.46 2.06 -9.88
C CYS A 188 -5.94 1.88 -9.56
N SER A 189 -6.60 2.97 -9.22
CA SER A 189 -8.01 2.94 -8.81
C SER A 189 -8.97 2.93 -9.98
N HIS A 190 -8.53 3.38 -11.16
CA HIS A 190 -9.43 3.63 -12.29
C HIS A 190 -9.01 2.89 -13.56
N GLU A 191 -10.03 2.49 -14.33
CA GLU A 191 -9.90 2.09 -15.74
C GLU A 191 -9.27 3.22 -16.57
N PRO A 192 -8.81 2.96 -17.82
CA PRO A 192 -8.28 4.00 -18.70
C PRO A 192 -9.25 5.18 -18.86
N ARG A 193 -8.82 6.39 -18.56
CA ARG A 193 -9.61 7.61 -18.64
C ARG A 193 -9.03 8.62 -19.61
N ALA A 194 -9.90 9.46 -20.19
CA ALA A 194 -9.48 10.56 -21.06
C ALA A 194 -8.80 11.70 -20.27
N GLN A 195 -9.14 11.85 -18.99
CA GLN A 195 -8.55 12.85 -18.09
C GLN A 195 -7.97 12.14 -16.87
N THR A 196 -6.74 12.48 -16.52
CA THR A 196 -6.06 11.94 -15.32
C THR A 196 -6.85 12.27 -14.05
N PRO A 197 -7.19 11.29 -13.22
CA PRO A 197 -7.85 11.53 -11.96
C PRO A 197 -6.98 12.36 -10.99
N ARG A 198 -7.60 13.04 -10.02
CA ARG A 198 -6.87 13.98 -9.15
C ARG A 198 -6.06 13.32 -8.04
N ASN A 199 -6.57 12.24 -7.44
CA ASN A 199 -6.01 11.65 -6.22
C ASN A 199 -5.43 10.24 -6.42
N HIS A 200 -5.78 9.58 -7.51
CA HIS A 200 -5.41 8.20 -7.79
C HIS A 200 -5.07 8.03 -9.27
N ASN A 201 -4.30 6.99 -9.58
CA ASN A 201 -3.99 6.66 -10.96
C ASN A 201 -5.17 5.98 -11.68
N ASP A 202 -5.21 6.20 -12.98
CA ASP A 202 -5.83 5.30 -13.93
C ASP A 202 -4.78 4.39 -14.59
N LEU A 203 -5.23 3.37 -15.30
CA LEU A 203 -4.33 2.42 -15.95
C LEU A 203 -3.43 3.08 -17.02
N ASN A 204 -3.89 4.14 -17.70
CA ASN A 204 -3.07 4.87 -18.68
C ASN A 204 -1.89 5.55 -18.00
N THR A 205 -2.11 6.19 -16.84
CA THR A 205 -1.06 6.83 -16.04
C THR A 205 -0.03 5.80 -15.58
N VAL A 206 -0.47 4.65 -15.04
CA VAL A 206 0.46 3.60 -14.58
C VAL A 206 1.27 3.02 -15.76
N ARG A 207 0.64 2.81 -16.92
CA ARG A 207 1.35 2.37 -18.15
C ARG A 207 2.43 3.37 -18.56
N HIS A 208 2.08 4.67 -18.59
CA HIS A 208 3.05 5.73 -18.93
C HIS A 208 4.22 5.78 -17.93
N LEU A 209 3.95 5.72 -16.63
CA LEU A 209 5.00 5.66 -15.61
C LEU A 209 5.91 4.45 -15.84
N ASN A 210 5.34 3.27 -16.13
CA ASN A 210 6.17 2.08 -16.35
C ASN A 210 6.94 2.09 -17.68
N GLN A 211 6.47 2.78 -18.71
CA GLN A 211 7.27 3.01 -19.93
C GLN A 211 8.57 3.76 -19.62
N VAL A 212 8.55 4.66 -18.63
CA VAL A 212 9.71 5.42 -18.19
C VAL A 212 10.57 4.63 -17.20
N ILE A 213 9.97 4.06 -16.16
CA ILE A 213 10.68 3.33 -15.08
C ILE A 213 11.23 1.99 -15.58
N SER A 214 10.50 1.31 -16.48
CA SER A 214 10.83 -0.02 -17.01
C SER A 214 10.95 -1.09 -15.91
N CYS A 215 10.02 -1.07 -14.94
CA CYS A 215 9.92 -2.11 -13.93
C CYS A 215 9.38 -3.41 -14.58
N PRO A 216 10.02 -4.57 -14.39
CA PRO A 216 9.61 -5.80 -15.06
C PRO A 216 8.29 -6.37 -14.54
N ARG A 217 7.91 -6.08 -13.30
CA ARG A 217 6.68 -6.57 -12.66
C ARG A 217 5.91 -5.43 -12.01
N VAL A 218 4.72 -5.13 -12.53
CA VAL A 218 3.84 -4.07 -12.03
C VAL A 218 2.58 -4.69 -11.43
N ILE A 219 2.37 -4.53 -10.13
CA ILE A 219 1.21 -5.04 -9.41
C ILE A 219 0.31 -3.85 -9.08
N LEU A 220 -0.91 -3.88 -9.60
CA LEU A 220 -1.91 -2.86 -9.35
C LEU A 220 -2.53 -3.08 -7.97
N THR A 221 -2.63 -2.04 -7.18
CA THR A 221 -3.34 -2.03 -5.88
C THR A 221 -4.28 -0.85 -5.79
N HIS A 222 -5.01 -0.69 -4.69
CA HIS A 222 -6.03 0.34 -4.50
C HIS A 222 -7.13 0.29 -5.58
N ILE A 223 -7.48 -0.92 -6.01
CA ILE A 223 -8.36 -1.20 -7.15
C ILE A 223 -9.82 -0.91 -6.79
N SER A 224 -10.50 -0.07 -7.58
CA SER A 224 -11.93 0.16 -7.44
C SER A 224 -12.78 -0.93 -8.09
N HIS A 225 -14.06 -1.00 -7.71
CA HIS A 225 -15.02 -1.90 -8.35
C HIS A 225 -15.22 -1.62 -9.85
N LEU A 226 -15.00 -0.36 -10.30
CA LEU A 226 -15.12 0.01 -11.72
C LEU A 226 -13.95 -0.53 -12.53
N LEU A 227 -12.73 -0.45 -12.00
CA LEU A 227 -11.57 -1.08 -12.63
C LEU A 227 -11.73 -2.61 -12.65
N ASP A 228 -12.26 -3.21 -11.57
CA ASP A 228 -12.56 -4.65 -11.54
C ASP A 228 -13.58 -5.06 -12.63
N VAL A 229 -14.63 -4.26 -12.85
CA VAL A 229 -15.57 -4.50 -13.96
C VAL A 229 -14.86 -4.40 -15.30
N TRP A 230 -14.05 -3.36 -15.50
CA TRP A 230 -13.32 -3.16 -16.75
C TRP A 230 -12.38 -4.34 -17.05
N MET A 231 -11.67 -4.86 -16.05
CA MET A 231 -10.74 -6.00 -16.20
C MET A 231 -11.43 -7.33 -16.52
N MET A 232 -12.75 -7.46 -16.33
CA MET A 232 -13.47 -8.67 -16.73
C MET A 232 -13.47 -8.87 -18.25
N ASP A 233 -13.48 -7.78 -19.01
CA ASP A 233 -13.57 -7.80 -20.47
C ASP A 233 -12.27 -7.33 -21.16
N ASN A 234 -11.29 -6.85 -20.39
CA ASN A 234 -10.07 -6.26 -20.91
C ASN A 234 -8.83 -6.84 -20.21
N PRO A 235 -7.94 -7.49 -20.95
CA PRO A 235 -6.70 -8.01 -20.38
C PRO A 235 -5.75 -6.85 -19.99
N LEU A 236 -5.01 -7.04 -18.91
CA LEU A 236 -3.94 -6.13 -18.53
C LEU A 236 -2.75 -6.25 -19.49
N PRO A 237 -1.95 -5.19 -19.66
CA PRO A 237 -0.74 -5.24 -20.46
C PRO A 237 0.27 -6.28 -19.93
N THR A 238 1.12 -6.78 -20.80
CA THR A 238 2.22 -7.69 -20.40
C THR A 238 3.08 -7.06 -19.30
N GLY A 239 3.40 -7.82 -18.24
CA GLY A 239 4.14 -7.34 -17.08
C GLY A 239 3.28 -6.65 -16.01
N PHE A 240 1.96 -6.53 -16.24
CA PHE A 240 1.00 -5.98 -15.28
C PHE A 240 0.13 -7.09 -14.69
N GLU A 241 -0.06 -7.03 -13.38
CA GLU A 241 -0.89 -7.98 -12.63
C GLU A 241 -1.90 -7.19 -11.77
N ALA A 242 -3.14 -7.66 -11.69
CA ALA A 242 -4.07 -7.16 -10.68
C ALA A 242 -3.72 -7.78 -9.33
N GLY A 243 -3.34 -6.97 -8.35
CA GLY A 243 -3.20 -7.45 -6.98
C GLY A 243 -4.52 -8.03 -6.45
N TYR A 244 -4.46 -8.99 -5.56
CA TYR A 244 -5.60 -9.55 -4.83
C TYR A 244 -5.23 -9.76 -3.37
N ASP A 245 -6.24 -9.76 -2.50
CA ASP A 245 -6.05 -9.95 -1.06
C ASP A 245 -5.48 -11.36 -0.81
N GLY A 246 -4.30 -11.43 -0.21
CA GLY A 246 -3.55 -12.66 0.00
C GLY A 246 -2.42 -12.94 -1.01
N MET A 247 -2.26 -12.11 -2.06
CA MET A 247 -1.17 -12.26 -3.03
C MET A 247 0.19 -12.13 -2.35
N GLU A 248 1.09 -13.07 -2.65
CA GLU A 248 2.48 -13.02 -2.17
C GLU A 248 3.44 -12.68 -3.32
N ILE A 249 4.38 -11.80 -3.00
CA ILE A 249 5.45 -11.35 -3.89
C ILE A 249 6.75 -11.71 -3.18
N VAL A 250 7.44 -12.71 -3.70
CA VAL A 250 8.72 -13.18 -3.16
C VAL A 250 9.85 -12.74 -4.09
N LEU A 251 10.90 -12.17 -3.52
CA LEU A 251 12.09 -11.71 -4.22
C LEU A 251 13.33 -12.22 -3.48
N ASP A 252 14.18 -12.91 -4.19
CA ASP A 252 15.43 -13.51 -3.68
C ASP A 252 16.65 -12.59 -3.83
#